data_ce39ed59c9c10b14ebe4bb50fefdc0d0
#
_entry.id   ce39ed59c9c10b14ebe4bb50fefdc0d0
#
_cell.length_a   1.000
_cell.length_b   1.000
_cell.length_c   1.000
_cell.angle_alpha   90.00
_cell.angle_beta   90.00
_cell.angle_gamma   90.00
#
_symmetry.space_group_name_H-M   'P 1'
#
loop_
_entity.id
_entity.type
_entity.pdbx_description
1 polymer ?
#
loop_
_entity_poly.entity_id
_entity_poly.type
_entity_poly.pdbx_seq_one_letter_code
_entity_poly.pdbx_strand_id
1 'polypeptide(L)'
;KLTGGVKRRYGTKFLRAAPTTNGQQEYRIIDYNGFNNEGKTFTHIIVFGENVADVYDVSDNTYLCSFNTGKTAKLMTQCDYETDRNKIIFVHETVKPFAITWANYGTQAGDYTVADLDLVNIPDYEFVANDKTGTTLGGGTLTPSGVTGYVTLTASTGTPFANTNISPTATDADWEGKKIIISPVGVVRIVSKKSNTVVLGYVERRISSTDAIPAANWTVEIGWEPIISATRGYPRTIAFYAGRMYLGGTKSIPNLLQSNTENKTFEQYHYYLYGGNAR
;
A
#
# COMPACT_ATOMS: atom_id res chain seq x y z
N LYS A 1 9.47 -56.15 -8.30
CA LYS A 1 8.27 -56.01 -9.17
C LYS A 1 7.76 -54.58 -9.04
N LEU A 2 7.97 -53.76 -10.07
CA LEU A 2 7.34 -52.45 -10.22
C LEU A 2 5.87 -52.69 -10.61
N THR A 3 4.97 -52.59 -9.67
CA THR A 3 3.53 -52.61 -9.91
C THR A 3 3.00 -51.16 -10.06
N GLY A 4 3.54 -50.44 -11.02
CA GLY A 4 3.04 -49.14 -11.40
C GLY A 4 2.39 -49.22 -12.78
N GLY A 5 1.08 -49.37 -12.84
CA GLY A 5 0.34 -49.25 -14.09
C GLY A 5 0.47 -47.84 -14.67
N VAL A 6 0.97 -47.73 -15.89
CA VAL A 6 0.95 -46.46 -16.65
C VAL A 6 -0.51 -46.17 -17.01
N LYS A 7 -1.16 -45.23 -16.32
CA LYS A 7 -2.45 -44.70 -16.75
C LYS A 7 -2.24 -43.80 -17.95
N ARG A 8 -2.93 -44.10 -19.05
CA ARG A 8 -2.97 -43.19 -20.21
C ARG A 8 -3.55 -41.85 -19.78
N ARG A 9 -2.80 -40.76 -19.97
CA ARG A 9 -3.29 -39.41 -19.74
C ARG A 9 -4.42 -39.16 -20.73
N TYR A 10 -5.56 -38.63 -20.22
CA TYR A 10 -6.63 -38.15 -21.10
C TYR A 10 -6.09 -37.02 -21.99
N GLY A 11 -6.53 -37.00 -23.25
CA GLY A 11 -6.16 -35.93 -24.18
C GLY A 11 -6.61 -34.55 -23.65
N THR A 12 -5.85 -33.54 -24.02
CA THR A 12 -6.23 -32.14 -23.75
C THR A 12 -7.27 -31.69 -24.77
N LYS A 13 -8.32 -31.00 -24.32
CA LYS A 13 -9.30 -30.32 -25.18
C LYS A 13 -8.91 -28.85 -25.28
N PHE A 14 -8.79 -28.31 -26.49
CA PHE A 14 -8.65 -26.89 -26.70
C PHE A 14 -9.99 -26.20 -26.38
N LEU A 15 -9.98 -25.23 -25.48
CA LEU A 15 -11.17 -24.46 -25.10
C LEU A 15 -11.26 -23.16 -25.91
N ARG A 16 -10.22 -22.33 -25.81
CA ARG A 16 -10.11 -21.02 -26.45
C ARG A 16 -8.67 -20.55 -26.41
N ALA A 17 -8.31 -19.63 -27.30
CA ALA A 17 -7.07 -18.87 -27.15
C ALA A 17 -7.15 -17.96 -25.92
N ALA A 18 -6.07 -17.88 -25.15
CA ALA A 18 -6.00 -16.97 -24.01
C ALA A 18 -6.21 -15.52 -24.44
N PRO A 19 -6.70 -14.64 -23.54
CA PRO A 19 -6.94 -13.24 -23.87
C PRO A 19 -5.64 -12.57 -24.25
N THR A 20 -5.43 -12.30 -25.53
CA THR A 20 -4.19 -11.75 -26.06
C THR A 20 -4.37 -10.33 -26.56
N THR A 21 -3.45 -9.46 -26.17
CA THR A 21 -3.06 -8.30 -26.96
C THR A 21 -1.66 -8.55 -27.52
N ASN A 22 -1.41 -8.11 -28.73
CA ASN A 22 -0.22 -8.29 -29.55
C ASN A 22 1.07 -8.69 -28.81
N GLY A 23 1.49 -9.96 -28.96
CA GLY A 23 2.78 -10.44 -28.46
C GLY A 23 2.88 -10.74 -26.97
N GLN A 24 1.77 -10.70 -26.22
CA GLN A 24 1.75 -11.04 -24.81
C GLN A 24 2.14 -12.51 -24.59
N GLN A 25 3.06 -12.75 -23.64
CA GLN A 25 3.52 -14.08 -23.26
C GLN A 25 3.25 -14.43 -21.78
N GLU A 26 2.74 -13.47 -21.00
CA GLU A 26 2.49 -13.65 -19.58
C GLU A 26 0.99 -13.76 -19.31
N TYR A 27 0.62 -14.79 -18.55
CA TYR A 27 -0.75 -15.03 -18.11
C TYR A 27 -0.73 -15.48 -16.66
N ARG A 28 -1.75 -15.11 -15.91
CA ARG A 28 -2.04 -15.70 -14.62
C ARG A 28 -3.37 -16.44 -14.67
N ILE A 29 -3.36 -17.64 -14.15
CA ILE A 29 -4.57 -18.47 -14.03
C ILE A 29 -4.88 -18.60 -12.55
N ILE A 30 -6.11 -18.31 -12.20
CA ILE A 30 -6.65 -18.43 -10.84
C ILE A 30 -7.91 -19.26 -10.92
N ASP A 31 -8.01 -20.29 -10.08
CA ASP A 31 -9.25 -20.96 -9.79
C ASP A 31 -9.88 -20.35 -8.55
N TYR A 32 -11.17 -20.18 -8.55
CA TYR A 32 -11.89 -19.76 -7.36
C TYR A 32 -13.24 -20.44 -7.23
N ASN A 33 -13.59 -20.70 -5.97
CA ASN A 33 -14.88 -21.23 -5.59
C ASN A 33 -15.72 -20.09 -5.03
N GLY A 34 -16.84 -19.80 -5.67
CA GLY A 34 -17.75 -18.73 -5.29
C GLY A 34 -19.08 -19.28 -4.79
N PHE A 35 -19.86 -18.37 -4.21
CA PHE A 35 -21.26 -18.59 -3.87
C PHE A 35 -22.07 -17.54 -4.63
N ASN A 36 -23.20 -17.95 -5.18
CA ASN A 36 -24.18 -17.01 -5.69
C ASN A 36 -25.04 -16.46 -4.53
N ASN A 37 -25.93 -15.53 -4.85
CA ASN A 37 -26.85 -14.91 -3.89
C ASN A 37 -27.84 -15.92 -3.27
N GLU A 38 -27.98 -17.10 -3.87
CA GLU A 38 -28.84 -18.21 -3.38
C GLU A 38 -28.04 -19.24 -2.56
N GLY A 39 -26.73 -19.00 -2.33
CA GLY A 39 -25.86 -19.91 -1.59
C GLY A 39 -25.38 -21.11 -2.43
N LYS A 40 -25.64 -21.17 -3.74
CA LYS A 40 -25.15 -22.23 -4.61
C LYS A 40 -23.69 -22.00 -4.94
N THR A 41 -22.87 -23.03 -4.75
CA THR A 41 -21.44 -23.01 -5.08
C THR A 41 -21.20 -23.14 -6.58
N PHE A 42 -20.18 -22.46 -7.08
CA PHE A 42 -19.66 -22.63 -8.43
C PHE A 42 -18.13 -22.53 -8.40
N THR A 43 -17.49 -23.14 -9.40
CA THR A 43 -16.03 -23.06 -9.56
C THR A 43 -15.72 -22.50 -10.93
N HIS A 44 -15.01 -21.40 -10.95
CA HIS A 44 -14.55 -20.78 -12.20
C HIS A 44 -13.03 -20.75 -12.27
N ILE A 45 -12.51 -20.75 -13.48
CA ILE A 45 -11.13 -20.39 -13.79
C ILE A 45 -11.11 -19.02 -14.44
N ILE A 46 -10.29 -18.13 -13.91
CA ILE A 46 -10.06 -16.81 -14.48
C ILE A 46 -8.65 -16.78 -15.07
N VAL A 47 -8.54 -16.44 -16.34
CA VAL A 47 -7.28 -16.29 -17.06
C VAL A 47 -7.03 -14.81 -17.28
N PHE A 48 -6.08 -14.25 -16.54
CA PHE A 48 -5.70 -12.85 -16.64
C PHE A 48 -4.67 -12.64 -17.74
N GLY A 49 -4.94 -11.68 -18.61
CA GLY A 49 -4.06 -11.19 -19.65
C GLY A 49 -3.82 -9.68 -19.50
N GLU A 50 -3.39 -9.04 -20.59
CA GLU A 50 -3.13 -7.61 -20.61
C GLU A 50 -4.45 -6.82 -20.60
N ASN A 51 -4.74 -6.17 -19.48
CA ASN A 51 -5.97 -5.37 -19.23
C ASN A 51 -7.29 -6.15 -19.31
N VAL A 52 -7.26 -7.46 -19.47
CA VAL A 52 -8.47 -8.28 -19.65
C VAL A 52 -8.35 -9.60 -18.90
N ALA A 53 -9.48 -10.15 -18.49
CA ALA A 53 -9.56 -11.49 -17.95
C ALA A 53 -10.71 -12.27 -18.62
N ASP A 54 -10.46 -13.55 -18.93
CA ASP A 54 -11.42 -14.50 -19.41
C ASP A 54 -11.88 -15.44 -18.29
N VAL A 55 -13.16 -15.69 -18.20
CA VAL A 55 -13.78 -16.56 -17.19
C VAL A 55 -14.32 -17.81 -17.83
N TYR A 56 -14.02 -18.96 -17.20
CA TYR A 56 -14.45 -20.28 -17.64
C TYR A 56 -15.13 -21.03 -16.50
N ASP A 57 -16.24 -21.70 -16.80
CA ASP A 57 -16.85 -22.65 -15.87
C ASP A 57 -16.09 -23.97 -15.92
N VAL A 58 -15.73 -24.47 -14.73
CA VAL A 58 -14.99 -25.74 -14.59
C VAL A 58 -15.89 -26.94 -14.77
N SER A 59 -17.19 -26.82 -14.46
CA SER A 59 -18.14 -27.95 -14.45
C SER A 59 -18.36 -28.54 -15.86
N ASP A 60 -18.42 -27.69 -16.86
CA ASP A 60 -18.66 -28.07 -18.25
C ASP A 60 -17.55 -27.62 -19.21
N ASN A 61 -16.54 -26.95 -18.70
CA ASN A 61 -15.42 -26.39 -19.46
C ASN A 61 -15.89 -25.40 -20.53
N THR A 62 -16.85 -24.54 -20.20
CA THR A 62 -17.34 -23.51 -21.11
C THR A 62 -16.71 -22.15 -20.80
N TYR A 63 -16.52 -21.36 -21.85
CA TYR A 63 -16.21 -19.94 -21.72
C TYR A 63 -17.46 -19.18 -21.34
N LEU A 64 -17.37 -18.35 -20.32
CA LEU A 64 -18.50 -17.54 -19.83
C LEU A 64 -18.45 -16.13 -20.38
N CYS A 65 -17.40 -15.38 -20.04
CA CYS A 65 -17.27 -13.98 -20.42
C CYS A 65 -15.82 -13.49 -20.35
N SER A 66 -15.59 -12.29 -20.88
CA SER A 66 -14.39 -11.51 -20.63
C SER A 66 -14.76 -10.18 -19.97
N PHE A 67 -13.91 -9.71 -19.06
CA PHE A 67 -14.08 -8.38 -18.44
C PHE A 67 -12.75 -7.61 -18.42
N ASN A 68 -12.85 -6.27 -18.39
CA ASN A 68 -11.69 -5.39 -18.34
C ASN A 68 -11.16 -5.29 -16.91
N THR A 69 -9.88 -5.57 -16.71
CA THR A 69 -9.20 -5.44 -15.42
C THR A 69 -8.49 -4.10 -15.24
N GLY A 70 -8.12 -3.43 -16.33
CA GLY A 70 -7.26 -2.24 -16.32
C GLY A 70 -5.87 -2.50 -15.71
N LYS A 71 -5.47 -3.77 -15.58
CA LYS A 71 -4.20 -4.18 -14.96
C LYS A 71 -3.34 -4.92 -15.98
N THR A 72 -2.03 -4.65 -15.99
CA THR A 72 -1.11 -5.33 -16.92
C THR A 72 -0.94 -6.80 -16.55
N ALA A 73 -0.69 -7.65 -17.54
CA ALA A 73 -0.43 -9.06 -17.33
C ALA A 73 0.75 -9.29 -16.37
N LYS A 74 1.82 -8.51 -16.54
CA LYS A 74 3.00 -8.55 -15.65
C LYS A 74 2.62 -8.27 -14.19
N LEU A 75 1.82 -7.24 -13.94
CA LEU A 75 1.36 -6.95 -12.57
C LEU A 75 0.55 -8.12 -12.02
N MET A 76 -0.38 -8.67 -12.80
CA MET A 76 -1.20 -9.79 -12.36
C MET A 76 -0.37 -11.02 -12.01
N THR A 77 0.72 -11.30 -12.71
CA THR A 77 1.62 -12.42 -12.38
C THR A 77 2.45 -12.20 -11.12
N GLN A 78 2.71 -10.95 -10.76
CA GLN A 78 3.52 -10.56 -9.59
C GLN A 78 2.70 -10.34 -8.32
N CYS A 79 1.40 -10.06 -8.44
CA CYS A 79 0.53 -9.89 -7.28
C CYS A 79 0.40 -11.18 -6.46
N ASP A 80 0.39 -11.03 -5.14
CA ASP A 80 -0.20 -12.04 -4.27
C ASP A 80 -1.71 -11.81 -4.16
N TYR A 81 -2.48 -12.84 -3.88
CA TYR A 81 -3.94 -12.73 -3.84
C TYR A 81 -4.55 -13.69 -2.83
N GLU A 82 -5.71 -13.33 -2.36
CA GLU A 82 -6.55 -14.18 -1.53
C GLU A 82 -8.03 -13.98 -1.89
N THR A 83 -8.84 -15.00 -1.65
CA THR A 83 -10.26 -14.98 -1.99
C THR A 83 -11.10 -14.89 -0.73
N ASP A 84 -12.13 -14.05 -0.76
CA ASP A 84 -13.14 -13.98 0.28
C ASP A 84 -14.54 -13.80 -0.31
N ARG A 85 -15.39 -14.79 -0.11
CA ARG A 85 -16.78 -14.82 -0.60
C ARG A 85 -16.88 -14.49 -2.10
N ASN A 86 -17.29 -13.26 -2.42
CA ASN A 86 -17.48 -12.78 -3.78
C ASN A 86 -16.38 -11.82 -4.23
N LYS A 87 -15.18 -11.91 -3.64
CA LYS A 87 -14.05 -11.03 -3.95
C LYS A 87 -12.76 -11.83 -4.08
N ILE A 88 -11.90 -11.37 -4.99
CA ILE A 88 -10.48 -11.72 -5.02
C ILE A 88 -9.73 -10.44 -4.76
N ILE A 89 -8.90 -10.41 -3.71
CA ILE A 89 -8.10 -9.26 -3.34
C ILE A 89 -6.68 -9.49 -3.79
N PHE A 90 -6.12 -8.52 -4.47
CA PHE A 90 -4.74 -8.53 -4.97
C PHE A 90 -3.90 -7.50 -4.25
N VAL A 91 -2.68 -7.90 -3.92
CA VAL A 91 -1.69 -7.02 -3.29
C VAL A 91 -0.37 -7.10 -4.04
N HIS A 92 0.31 -5.95 -4.12
CA HIS A 92 1.65 -5.83 -4.69
C HIS A 92 2.33 -4.59 -4.10
N GLU A 93 3.63 -4.65 -3.83
CA GLU A 93 4.36 -3.58 -3.14
C GLU A 93 4.34 -2.20 -3.81
N THR A 94 4.08 -2.13 -5.11
CA THR A 94 4.14 -0.87 -5.89
C THR A 94 2.78 -0.31 -6.27
N VAL A 95 1.70 -1.04 -6.04
CA VAL A 95 0.35 -0.60 -6.40
C VAL A 95 -0.59 -0.73 -5.23
N LYS A 96 -1.54 0.20 -5.13
CA LYS A 96 -2.59 0.15 -4.13
C LYS A 96 -3.32 -1.20 -4.23
N PRO A 97 -3.56 -1.89 -3.10
CA PRO A 97 -4.37 -3.10 -3.10
C PRO A 97 -5.70 -2.88 -3.83
N PHE A 98 -6.12 -3.86 -4.60
CA PHE A 98 -7.37 -3.78 -5.34
C PHE A 98 -8.14 -5.09 -5.25
N ALA A 99 -9.44 -5.02 -5.47
CA ALA A 99 -10.31 -6.17 -5.46
C ALA A 99 -11.03 -6.34 -6.78
N ILE A 100 -11.22 -7.58 -7.19
CA ILE A 100 -12.17 -7.97 -8.21
C ILE A 100 -13.37 -8.55 -7.48
N THR A 101 -14.51 -7.90 -7.60
CA THR A 101 -15.77 -8.32 -6.98
C THR A 101 -16.71 -8.77 -8.08
N TRP A 102 -17.45 -9.84 -7.84
CA TRP A 102 -18.51 -10.28 -8.76
C TRP A 102 -19.87 -10.28 -8.09
N ALA A 103 -20.87 -9.98 -8.89
CA ALA A 103 -22.27 -10.08 -8.54
C ALA A 103 -22.89 -11.33 -9.21
N ASN A 104 -24.10 -11.68 -8.83
CA ASN A 104 -24.86 -12.78 -9.42
C ASN A 104 -24.05 -14.09 -9.47
N TYR A 105 -23.92 -14.67 -10.68
CA TYR A 105 -23.18 -15.90 -10.93
C TYR A 105 -21.77 -15.66 -11.53
N GLY A 106 -21.41 -14.40 -11.78
CA GLY A 106 -20.16 -14.07 -12.47
C GLY A 106 -20.08 -14.62 -13.89
N THR A 107 -21.21 -14.70 -14.58
CA THR A 107 -21.30 -15.29 -15.94
C THR A 107 -21.25 -14.25 -17.05
N GLN A 108 -21.36 -12.97 -16.69
CA GLN A 108 -21.35 -11.85 -17.64
C GLN A 108 -20.27 -10.82 -17.25
N ALA A 109 -19.76 -10.10 -18.25
CA ALA A 109 -18.76 -9.05 -18.02
C ALA A 109 -19.23 -7.99 -17.02
N GLY A 110 -20.49 -7.61 -17.04
CA GLY A 110 -21.09 -6.64 -16.13
C GLY A 110 -21.24 -7.12 -14.67
N ASP A 111 -21.05 -8.40 -14.42
CA ASP A 111 -21.04 -8.95 -13.06
C ASP A 111 -19.73 -8.63 -12.33
N TYR A 112 -18.65 -8.27 -13.04
CA TYR A 112 -17.33 -8.04 -12.48
C TYR A 112 -17.04 -6.57 -12.31
N THR A 113 -16.58 -6.20 -11.11
CA THR A 113 -16.11 -4.85 -10.79
C THR A 113 -14.68 -4.92 -10.29
N VAL A 114 -13.81 -4.09 -10.85
CA VAL A 114 -12.42 -3.94 -10.42
C VAL A 114 -12.28 -2.57 -9.75
N ALA A 115 -11.91 -2.55 -8.49
CA ALA A 115 -11.77 -1.32 -7.72
C ALA A 115 -10.59 -1.40 -6.75
N ASP A 116 -9.99 -0.26 -6.46
CA ASP A 116 -9.00 -0.17 -5.39
C ASP A 116 -9.65 -0.51 -4.05
N LEU A 117 -8.91 -1.24 -3.21
CA LEU A 117 -9.35 -1.54 -1.86
C LEU A 117 -9.18 -0.30 -1.00
N ASP A 118 -10.25 0.12 -0.34
CA ASP A 118 -10.21 1.27 0.54
C ASP A 118 -9.73 0.85 1.93
N LEU A 119 -8.44 1.10 2.17
CA LEU A 119 -7.81 0.83 3.45
C LEU A 119 -7.99 2.07 4.34
N VAL A 120 -8.84 1.96 5.35
CA VAL A 120 -9.10 3.04 6.30
C VAL A 120 -8.38 2.80 7.64
N ASN A 121 -8.07 3.88 8.36
CA ASN A 121 -7.37 3.84 9.65
C ASN A 121 -6.04 3.08 9.59
N ILE A 122 -5.28 3.30 8.51
CA ILE A 122 -3.92 2.79 8.41
C ILE A 122 -3.11 3.39 9.56
N PRO A 123 -2.44 2.57 10.39
CA PRO A 123 -1.65 3.10 11.49
C PRO A 123 -0.45 3.88 10.97
N ASP A 124 -0.12 4.93 11.68
CA ASP A 124 1.12 5.66 11.46
C ASP A 124 2.30 4.92 12.11
N TYR A 125 3.46 5.08 11.53
CA TYR A 125 4.73 4.54 12.01
C TYR A 125 5.79 5.64 11.99
N GLU A 126 6.62 5.68 13.01
CA GLU A 126 7.73 6.63 13.07
C GLU A 126 8.93 6.07 12.30
N PHE A 127 9.10 6.52 11.08
CA PHE A 127 10.23 6.13 10.26
C PHE A 127 11.53 6.81 10.72
N VAL A 128 12.62 6.05 10.78
CA VAL A 128 13.94 6.61 11.07
C VAL A 128 14.50 7.41 9.91
N ALA A 129 15.41 8.33 10.17
CA ALA A 129 15.94 9.27 9.20
C ALA A 129 16.44 8.64 7.90
N ASN A 130 17.09 7.48 7.98
CA ASN A 130 17.63 6.80 6.79
C ASN A 130 16.57 6.18 5.87
N ASP A 131 15.36 5.97 6.38
CA ASP A 131 14.25 5.41 5.61
C ASP A 131 13.41 6.50 4.95
N LYS A 132 13.72 7.76 5.21
CA LYS A 132 12.97 8.90 4.73
C LYS A 132 13.69 9.59 3.59
N THR A 133 12.94 9.92 2.57
CA THR A 133 13.38 10.89 1.58
C THR A 133 13.14 12.27 2.19
N GLY A 134 14.15 12.85 2.82
CA GLY A 134 14.07 14.21 3.35
C GLY A 134 13.63 15.16 2.24
N THR A 135 12.58 15.91 2.46
CA THR A 135 12.19 16.97 1.51
C THR A 135 13.04 18.18 1.83
N THR A 136 13.95 18.55 0.94
CA THR A 136 14.63 19.84 0.99
C THR A 136 13.57 20.89 0.67
N LEU A 137 13.02 21.47 1.72
CA LEU A 137 12.07 22.56 1.56
C LEU A 137 12.86 23.82 1.24
N GLY A 138 12.78 24.31 0.03
CA GLY A 138 13.52 25.46 -0.51
C GLY A 138 13.50 26.73 0.34
N GLY A 139 14.04 26.62 1.56
CA GLY A 139 14.25 27.69 2.50
C GLY A 139 15.71 28.10 2.49
N GLY A 140 15.98 29.27 2.97
CA GLY A 140 17.34 29.73 3.21
C GLY A 140 17.99 29.04 4.40
N THR A 141 18.82 29.73 5.12
CA THR A 141 19.39 29.24 6.36
C THR A 141 18.31 29.05 7.44
N LEU A 142 18.52 28.09 8.33
CA LEU A 142 17.67 27.84 9.49
C LEU A 142 18.42 28.24 10.76
N THR A 143 17.88 29.18 11.54
CA THR A 143 18.51 29.67 12.75
C THR A 143 17.76 29.15 13.98
N PRO A 144 18.40 28.34 14.84
CA PRO A 144 17.81 27.88 16.10
C PRO A 144 18.05 28.92 17.22
N SER A 145 17.05 29.10 18.10
CA SER A 145 17.19 29.96 19.29
C SER A 145 17.97 29.32 20.45
N GLY A 146 18.26 28.01 20.35
CA GLY A 146 18.98 27.27 21.37
C GLY A 146 19.44 25.92 20.82
N VAL A 147 20.23 25.17 21.61
CA VAL A 147 20.81 23.87 21.20
C VAL A 147 20.15 22.67 21.89
N THR A 148 19.32 22.91 22.91
CA THR A 148 18.62 21.87 23.72
C THR A 148 17.26 22.38 24.19
N GLY A 149 16.37 21.48 24.56
CA GLY A 149 15.03 21.82 25.07
C GLY A 149 14.12 22.39 23.99
N TYR A 150 13.21 23.28 24.38
CA TYR A 150 12.33 23.97 23.45
C TYR A 150 13.07 25.08 22.73
N VAL A 151 13.05 25.06 21.42
CA VAL A 151 13.74 26.04 20.57
C VAL A 151 12.79 26.56 19.47
N THR A 152 12.95 27.82 19.10
CA THR A 152 12.35 28.37 17.91
C THR A 152 13.33 28.18 16.75
N LEU A 153 12.87 27.66 15.63
CA LEU A 153 13.63 27.55 14.39
C LEU A 153 13.07 28.57 13.39
N THR A 154 13.94 29.46 12.91
CA THR A 154 13.55 30.54 11.97
C THR A 154 14.29 30.38 10.65
N ALA A 155 13.55 30.28 9.55
CA ALA A 155 14.11 30.28 8.20
C ALA A 155 14.31 31.71 7.70
N SER A 156 15.47 31.97 7.07
CA SER A 156 15.84 33.30 6.60
C SER A 156 15.10 33.74 5.33
N THR A 157 14.76 32.81 4.46
CA THR A 157 14.07 33.09 3.18
C THR A 157 13.12 31.96 2.83
N GLY A 158 12.25 32.21 1.86
CA GLY A 158 11.25 31.23 1.42
C GLY A 158 10.13 31.02 2.44
N THR A 159 9.34 29.98 2.22
CA THR A 159 8.24 29.57 3.10
C THR A 159 8.31 28.06 3.39
N PRO A 160 9.42 27.59 4.03
CA PRO A 160 9.64 26.14 4.16
C PRO A 160 8.55 25.45 5.00
N PHE A 161 7.90 26.17 5.90
CA PHE A 161 6.82 25.64 6.74
C PHE A 161 5.42 26.01 6.21
N ALA A 162 5.28 26.33 4.93
CA ALA A 162 3.97 26.50 4.32
C ALA A 162 3.20 25.16 4.31
N ASN A 163 1.91 25.19 4.62
CA ASN A 163 1.09 23.98 4.68
C ASN A 163 1.05 23.24 3.35
N THR A 164 1.11 23.97 2.23
CA THR A 164 1.19 23.40 0.87
C THR A 164 2.43 22.56 0.62
N ASN A 165 3.48 22.66 1.45
CA ASN A 165 4.65 21.80 1.36
C ASN A 165 4.38 20.39 1.91
N ILE A 166 3.32 20.21 2.70
CA ILE A 166 2.85 18.91 3.17
C ILE A 166 1.78 18.36 2.22
N SER A 167 0.72 19.14 2.04
CA SER A 167 -0.43 18.79 1.21
C SER A 167 -1.22 20.07 0.89
N PRO A 168 -1.94 20.13 -0.24
CA PRO A 168 -2.85 21.25 -0.53
C PRO A 168 -3.94 21.47 0.52
N THR A 169 -4.28 20.42 1.28
CA THR A 169 -5.31 20.47 2.33
C THR A 169 -4.75 20.51 3.75
N ALA A 170 -3.41 20.56 3.91
CA ALA A 170 -2.78 20.55 5.22
C ALA A 170 -3.05 21.82 6.01
N THR A 171 -3.11 21.67 7.32
CA THR A 171 -3.29 22.72 8.32
C THR A 171 -2.02 22.97 9.12
N ASP A 172 -2.00 23.94 10.01
CA ASP A 172 -0.85 24.18 10.88
C ASP A 172 -0.59 23.01 11.86
N ALA A 173 -1.64 22.27 12.23
CA ALA A 173 -1.54 21.08 13.09
C ALA A 173 -0.80 19.92 12.42
N ASP A 174 -0.83 19.84 11.10
CA ASP A 174 -0.13 18.78 10.35
C ASP A 174 1.40 18.91 10.40
N TRP A 175 1.91 20.01 10.92
CA TRP A 175 3.32 20.20 11.21
C TRP A 175 3.75 19.59 12.54
N GLU A 176 2.84 19.35 13.47
CA GLU A 176 3.16 18.78 14.78
C GLU A 176 3.67 17.34 14.62
N GLY A 177 4.71 17.01 15.39
CA GLY A 177 5.35 15.70 15.36
C GLY A 177 6.37 15.50 14.23
N LYS A 178 6.40 16.34 13.19
CA LYS A 178 7.42 16.27 12.14
C LYS A 178 8.79 16.59 12.69
N LYS A 179 9.82 15.95 12.13
CA LYS A 179 11.19 16.15 12.57
C LYS A 179 12.00 16.97 11.57
N ILE A 180 12.76 17.90 12.08
CA ILE A 180 13.79 18.62 11.34
C ILE A 180 15.12 17.95 11.65
N ILE A 181 15.76 17.41 10.63
CA ILE A 181 17.10 16.80 10.72
C ILE A 181 18.13 17.83 10.31
N ILE A 182 19.12 18.00 11.15
CA ILE A 182 20.21 18.98 10.99
C ILE A 182 21.53 18.21 10.89
N SER A 183 22.22 18.36 9.78
CA SER A 183 23.53 17.75 9.54
C SER A 183 24.66 18.63 10.12
N PRO A 184 25.74 18.05 10.68
CA PRO A 184 25.97 16.61 10.86
C PRO A 184 25.27 16.01 12.08
N VAL A 185 24.78 16.85 13.01
CA VAL A 185 24.13 16.40 14.25
C VAL A 185 23.02 17.34 14.63
N GLY A 186 21.85 16.82 14.90
CA GLY A 186 20.71 17.57 15.40
C GLY A 186 19.40 16.96 14.92
N VAL A 187 18.44 16.81 15.83
CA VAL A 187 17.05 16.43 15.52
C VAL A 187 16.14 17.26 16.36
N VAL A 188 15.20 17.92 15.72
CA VAL A 188 14.20 18.76 16.39
C VAL A 188 12.82 18.30 15.95
N ARG A 189 12.00 17.87 16.90
CA ARG A 189 10.60 17.55 16.67
C ARG A 189 9.78 18.84 16.75
N ILE A 190 9.00 19.12 15.72
CA ILE A 190 8.10 20.29 15.68
C ILE A 190 6.97 20.06 16.69
N VAL A 191 6.78 21.03 17.57
CA VAL A 191 5.72 21.06 18.58
C VAL A 191 4.56 21.93 18.10
N SER A 192 4.83 23.02 17.41
CA SER A 192 3.80 23.85 16.79
C SER A 192 4.39 24.72 15.68
N LYS A 193 3.59 24.97 14.66
CA LYS A 193 3.89 25.97 13.64
C LYS A 193 3.49 27.36 14.15
N LYS A 194 4.36 28.35 13.96
CA LYS A 194 4.11 29.75 14.29
C LYS A 194 3.82 30.60 13.05
N SER A 195 4.51 30.30 11.97
CA SER A 195 4.32 30.95 10.66
C SER A 195 4.90 30.04 9.54
N ASN A 196 4.80 30.49 8.30
CA ASN A 196 5.41 29.79 7.18
C ASN A 196 6.96 29.77 7.20
N THR A 197 7.57 30.55 8.07
CA THR A 197 9.03 30.64 8.25
C THR A 197 9.49 30.28 9.65
N VAL A 198 8.59 30.05 10.62
CA VAL A 198 8.94 29.87 12.03
C VAL A 198 8.16 28.70 12.62
N VAL A 199 8.89 27.78 13.26
CA VAL A 199 8.32 26.69 14.05
C VAL A 199 8.91 26.66 15.46
N LEU A 200 8.10 26.23 16.45
CA LEU A 200 8.56 25.84 17.77
C LEU A 200 8.82 24.34 17.75
N GLY A 201 9.99 23.92 18.19
CA GLY A 201 10.36 22.53 18.26
C GLY A 201 10.97 22.14 19.61
N TYR A 202 11.01 20.84 19.86
CA TYR A 202 11.74 20.24 20.98
C TYR A 202 12.96 19.49 20.45
N VAL A 203 14.13 19.80 20.98
CA VAL A 203 15.40 19.19 20.54
C VAL A 203 15.51 17.77 21.11
N GLU A 204 15.35 16.77 20.26
CA GLU A 204 15.55 15.35 20.61
C GLU A 204 17.01 14.93 20.56
N ARG A 205 17.76 15.49 19.62
CA ARG A 205 19.22 15.36 19.53
C ARG A 205 19.84 16.74 19.45
N ARG A 206 20.78 16.99 20.35
CA ARG A 206 21.42 18.30 20.49
C ARG A 206 21.92 18.87 19.16
N ILE A 207 21.63 20.15 18.91
CA ILE A 207 22.13 20.91 17.78
C ILE A 207 23.57 21.38 18.09
N SER A 208 24.42 21.47 17.08
CA SER A 208 25.84 21.83 17.26
C SER A 208 26.05 23.25 17.74
N SER A 209 25.30 24.21 17.21
CA SER A 209 25.38 25.62 17.58
C SER A 209 24.03 26.32 17.33
N THR A 210 23.95 27.61 17.73
CA THR A 210 22.83 28.51 17.40
C THR A 210 23.07 29.31 16.14
N ASP A 211 24.19 29.08 15.44
CA ASP A 211 24.48 29.73 14.17
C ASP A 211 23.50 29.37 13.08
N ALA A 212 23.44 30.18 12.04
CA ALA A 212 22.59 29.93 10.89
C ALA A 212 23.05 28.68 10.15
N ILE A 213 22.19 27.67 10.11
CA ILE A 213 22.42 26.38 9.46
C ILE A 213 22.15 26.55 7.95
N PRO A 214 23.12 26.26 7.07
CA PRO A 214 22.91 26.35 5.62
C PRO A 214 21.75 25.49 5.12
N ALA A 215 21.06 25.92 4.07
CA ALA A 215 19.93 25.21 3.50
C ALA A 215 20.22 23.74 3.12
N ALA A 216 21.44 23.44 2.69
CA ALA A 216 21.85 22.08 2.38
C ALA A 216 22.04 21.17 3.60
N ASN A 217 22.07 21.72 4.80
CA ASN A 217 22.39 21.00 6.03
C ASN A 217 21.17 20.74 6.92
N TRP A 218 19.97 21.02 6.43
CA TRP A 218 18.76 20.67 7.15
C TRP A 218 17.65 20.19 6.21
N THR A 219 16.83 19.29 6.70
CA THR A 219 15.67 18.75 5.99
C THR A 219 14.53 18.57 6.98
N VAL A 220 13.30 18.57 6.47
CA VAL A 220 12.14 18.21 7.29
C VAL A 220 11.76 16.77 6.97
N GLU A 221 11.64 15.97 8.01
CA GLU A 221 11.10 14.62 7.91
C GLU A 221 9.65 14.59 8.33
N ILE A 222 8.90 13.71 7.69
CA ILE A 222 7.47 13.58 7.95
C ILE A 222 7.18 13.01 9.36
N GLY A 223 8.15 12.45 10.07
CA GLY A 223 7.94 11.87 11.40
C GLY A 223 7.04 10.64 11.37
N TRP A 224 5.86 10.75 11.94
CA TRP A 224 4.83 9.73 11.84
C TRP A 224 4.11 9.85 10.51
N GLU A 225 4.01 8.77 9.78
CA GLU A 225 3.30 8.70 8.51
C GLU A 225 2.67 7.31 8.30
N PRO A 226 1.60 7.23 7.50
CA PRO A 226 0.93 5.96 7.23
C PRO A 226 1.91 4.90 6.73
N ILE A 227 1.86 3.73 7.38
CA ILE A 227 2.77 2.62 7.08
C ILE A 227 2.53 2.02 5.68
N ILE A 228 1.33 2.19 5.14
CA ILE A 228 0.93 1.80 3.79
C ILE A 228 0.62 3.08 3.02
N SER A 229 1.42 3.40 2.03
CA SER A 229 1.25 4.57 1.17
C SER A 229 2.02 4.41 -0.13
N ALA A 230 1.80 5.31 -1.08
CA ALA A 230 2.59 5.36 -2.30
C ALA A 230 4.10 5.57 -2.04
N THR A 231 4.45 6.29 -0.97
CA THR A 231 5.84 6.55 -0.57
C THR A 231 6.46 5.34 0.15
N ARG A 232 5.72 4.73 1.07
CA ARG A 232 6.21 3.63 1.93
C ARG A 232 6.02 2.25 1.33
N GLY A 233 5.28 2.17 0.24
CA GLY A 233 4.90 0.95 -0.45
C GLY A 233 3.61 0.35 0.09
N TYR A 234 3.15 -0.65 -0.61
CA TYR A 234 1.94 -1.39 -0.29
C TYR A 234 2.28 -2.80 0.19
N PRO A 235 1.32 -3.54 0.77
CA PRO A 235 1.54 -4.91 1.20
C PRO A 235 1.97 -5.82 0.05
N ARG A 236 2.86 -6.77 0.36
CA ARG A 236 3.37 -7.77 -0.60
C ARG A 236 2.59 -9.07 -0.55
N THR A 237 2.05 -9.40 0.62
CA THR A 237 1.32 -10.66 0.82
C THR A 237 0.01 -10.42 1.55
N ILE A 238 -0.94 -11.34 1.32
CA ILE A 238 -2.27 -11.31 1.92
C ILE A 238 -2.65 -12.72 2.35
N ALA A 239 -3.34 -12.84 3.47
CA ALA A 239 -3.96 -14.09 3.91
C ALA A 239 -5.21 -13.81 4.74
N PHE A 240 -6.19 -14.71 4.71
CA PHE A 240 -7.31 -14.73 5.62
C PHE A 240 -7.14 -15.83 6.66
N TYR A 241 -7.29 -15.46 7.93
CA TYR A 241 -7.26 -16.41 9.02
C TYR A 241 -8.19 -15.96 10.15
N ALA A 242 -9.00 -16.89 10.66
CA ALA A 242 -9.95 -16.65 11.78
C ALA A 242 -10.82 -15.39 11.57
N GLY A 243 -11.34 -15.18 10.36
CA GLY A 243 -12.21 -14.05 10.03
C GLY A 243 -11.50 -12.71 9.91
N ARG A 244 -10.17 -12.70 9.89
CA ARG A 244 -9.36 -11.48 9.71
C ARG A 244 -8.54 -11.54 8.45
N MET A 245 -8.35 -10.38 7.82
CA MET A 245 -7.40 -10.20 6.75
C MET A 245 -6.04 -9.81 7.35
N TYR A 246 -5.00 -10.51 6.94
CA TYR A 246 -3.61 -10.22 7.27
C TYR A 246 -2.90 -9.71 6.04
N LEU A 247 -2.19 -8.61 6.21
CA LEU A 247 -1.36 -7.99 5.18
C LEU A 247 0.09 -8.02 5.64
N GLY A 248 0.98 -8.54 4.82
CA GLY A 248 2.38 -8.72 5.15
C GLY A 248 3.31 -7.86 4.31
N GLY A 249 4.30 -7.28 4.97
CA GLY A 249 5.42 -6.57 4.39
C GLY A 249 5.06 -5.39 3.49
N THR A 250 5.65 -4.25 3.76
CA THR A 250 5.69 -3.15 2.80
C THR A 250 7.13 -2.98 2.32
N LYS A 251 7.35 -2.18 1.29
CA LYS A 251 8.71 -1.87 0.82
C LYS A 251 9.57 -1.29 1.93
N SER A 252 9.01 -0.40 2.76
CA SER A 252 9.75 0.26 3.85
C SER A 252 9.89 -0.60 5.10
N ILE A 253 8.95 -1.52 5.35
CA ILE A 253 8.97 -2.41 6.52
C ILE A 253 8.61 -3.84 6.07
N PRO A 254 9.59 -4.59 5.55
CA PRO A 254 9.34 -5.92 4.97
C PRO A 254 8.85 -6.97 5.97
N ASN A 255 9.18 -6.82 7.25
CA ASN A 255 8.86 -7.79 8.30
C ASN A 255 7.56 -7.46 9.04
N LEU A 256 6.79 -6.48 8.56
CA LEU A 256 5.55 -6.08 9.22
C LEU A 256 4.42 -7.04 8.86
N LEU A 257 3.66 -7.43 9.87
CA LEU A 257 2.38 -8.09 9.72
C LEU A 257 1.29 -7.20 10.31
N GLN A 258 0.24 -6.98 9.55
CA GLN A 258 -0.92 -6.19 9.94
C GLN A 258 -2.18 -7.03 9.82
N SER A 259 -3.15 -6.82 10.71
CA SER A 259 -4.47 -7.44 10.58
C SER A 259 -5.57 -6.41 10.78
N ASN A 260 -6.73 -6.64 10.16
CA ASN A 260 -7.93 -5.89 10.45
C ASN A 260 -8.53 -6.32 11.80
N THR A 261 -9.45 -5.53 12.35
CA THR A 261 -10.26 -5.91 13.50
C THR A 261 -11.32 -6.96 13.11
N GLU A 262 -11.69 -7.80 14.08
CA GLU A 262 -12.81 -8.75 13.91
C GLU A 262 -14.11 -8.05 13.53
N ASN A 263 -14.94 -8.73 12.73
CA ASN A 263 -16.34 -8.38 12.44
C ASN A 263 -16.61 -7.06 11.72
N LYS A 264 -15.67 -6.55 10.90
CA LYS A 264 -16.01 -5.43 10.02
C LYS A 264 -16.11 -5.89 8.56
N THR A 265 -17.15 -5.40 7.89
CA THR A 265 -17.31 -5.56 6.44
C THR A 265 -16.06 -5.08 5.72
N PHE A 266 -15.78 -5.65 4.55
CA PHE A 266 -14.59 -5.38 3.73
C PHE A 266 -14.24 -3.90 3.49
N GLU A 267 -15.19 -3.01 3.72
CA GLU A 267 -15.06 -1.57 3.47
C GLU A 267 -14.42 -0.79 4.63
N GLN A 268 -14.14 -1.42 5.77
CA GLN A 268 -13.55 -0.76 6.94
C GLN A 268 -12.51 -1.65 7.61
N TYR A 269 -11.30 -1.68 7.07
CA TYR A 269 -10.19 -2.38 7.71
C TYR A 269 -9.52 -1.48 8.73
N HIS A 270 -9.56 -1.89 10.00
CA HIS A 270 -8.73 -1.32 11.05
C HIS A 270 -7.48 -2.20 11.20
N TYR A 271 -6.31 -1.60 11.19
CA TYR A 271 -5.05 -2.31 11.27
C TYR A 271 -4.41 -2.17 12.65
N TYR A 272 -3.84 -3.26 13.13
CA TYR A 272 -2.97 -3.28 14.31
C TYR A 272 -1.57 -3.73 13.90
N LEU A 273 -0.56 -3.09 14.50
CA LEU A 273 0.84 -3.48 14.33
C LEU A 273 1.15 -4.69 15.23
N TYR A 274 1.56 -5.80 14.63
CA TYR A 274 2.13 -6.91 15.37
C TYR A 274 3.65 -6.90 15.15
N GLY A 275 4.44 -6.67 16.22
CA GLY A 275 5.88 -6.85 16.19
C GLY A 275 6.76 -5.59 16.25
N GLY A 276 6.20 -4.42 16.46
CA GLY A 276 6.95 -3.20 16.76
C GLY A 276 6.47 -2.60 18.08
N ASN A 277 7.36 -2.05 18.88
CA ASN A 277 6.99 -1.33 20.09
C ASN A 277 6.00 -0.22 19.77
N ALA A 278 4.71 -0.52 19.83
CA ALA A 278 3.68 0.49 19.92
C ALA A 278 3.80 1.16 21.31
N ARG A 279 4.17 2.42 21.35
CA ARG A 279 4.02 3.30 22.51
C ARG A 279 2.83 4.20 22.28
#